data_809c96a43588155e6a62d395c81a3256
#
_entry.id   809c96a43588155e6a62d395c81a3256
#
_cell.length_a   1.000
_cell.length_b   1.000
_cell.length_c   1.000
_cell.angle_alpha   90.00
_cell.angle_beta   90.00
_cell.angle_gamma   90.00
#
_symmetry.space_group_name_H-M   'P 1'
#
loop_
_entity.id
_entity.type
_entity.pdbx_description
1 polymer ?
#
loop_
_entity_poly.entity_id
_entity_poly.type
_entity_poly.pdbx_seq_one_letter_code
_entity_poly.pdbx_strand_id
1 'polypeptide(L)'
;MTKTCPFFGKCGGCRFDFSAPDYQTQKLKLIDQLPTTNDAIWIAPGARRRADFAFAGGTFGLYESGTKNIVSVKNCPNLVDEINNILPKLSELPWPGTGACLITLCDNGIDIAITSTVPYFTPEFRDAAITVPAIRITWNDKTIKQPAKPIINFANHSVEYPSGAFLQPSTPGADTLRQLVVSHATGSKRTADLFCGLGNFTFALNADGFDIVGTGAKRDLFKKPLTIGMLKNYDLVVMDPPRAGALAQCQELIKSDVNKIIYVSCNPATFMRDAKILISGGYKMTELIPVDQFAGSAHWELFSVFEK
;
A
#
# COMPACT_ATOMS: atom_id res chain seq x y z
N MET A 1 16.01 -13.03 -16.24
CA MET A 1 15.58 -14.28 -15.56
C MET A 1 15.17 -13.91 -14.16
N THR A 2 13.92 -14.13 -13.78
CA THR A 2 13.43 -13.95 -12.40
C THR A 2 14.14 -14.95 -11.49
N LYS A 3 14.76 -14.45 -10.40
CA LYS A 3 15.45 -15.33 -9.45
C LYS A 3 14.42 -16.17 -8.70
N THR A 4 14.57 -17.49 -8.71
CA THR A 4 13.74 -18.40 -7.90
C THR A 4 13.95 -18.09 -6.42
N CYS A 5 12.85 -17.99 -5.66
CA CYS A 5 12.91 -17.70 -4.23
C CYS A 5 13.32 -18.96 -3.44
N PRO A 6 14.44 -18.94 -2.67
CA PRO A 6 14.88 -20.10 -1.90
C PRO A 6 13.97 -20.41 -0.70
N PHE A 7 13.06 -19.50 -0.35
CA PHE A 7 12.13 -19.64 0.78
C PHE A 7 10.69 -19.92 0.33
N PHE A 8 10.44 -20.08 -0.99
CA PHE A 8 9.10 -20.41 -1.47
C PHE A 8 8.59 -21.72 -0.87
N GLY A 9 7.34 -21.73 -0.41
CA GLY A 9 6.74 -22.86 0.29
C GLY A 9 7.04 -22.95 1.80
N LYS A 10 8.02 -22.16 2.30
CA LYS A 10 8.30 -22.03 3.75
C LYS A 10 7.81 -20.69 4.28
N CYS A 11 8.32 -19.61 3.69
CA CYS A 11 7.92 -18.25 4.03
C CYS A 11 6.47 -18.00 3.58
N GLY A 12 5.64 -17.43 4.43
CA GLY A 12 4.24 -17.09 4.15
C GLY A 12 4.04 -15.83 3.31
N GLY A 13 5.11 -15.19 2.85
CA GLY A 13 5.03 -13.94 2.08
C GLY A 13 4.49 -14.10 0.66
N CYS A 14 4.60 -15.29 0.06
CA CYS A 14 4.13 -15.58 -1.30
C CYS A 14 3.23 -16.83 -1.32
N ARG A 15 2.08 -16.70 -1.98
CA ARG A 15 1.17 -17.81 -2.27
C ARG A 15 1.52 -18.48 -3.60
N PHE A 16 2.07 -17.73 -4.55
CA PHE A 16 2.42 -18.18 -5.89
C PHE A 16 3.92 -18.00 -6.13
N ASP A 17 4.50 -18.92 -6.88
CA ASP A 17 5.86 -18.75 -7.39
C ASP A 17 5.81 -17.80 -8.60
N PHE A 18 6.26 -16.56 -8.41
CA PHE A 18 6.27 -15.56 -9.47
C PHE A 18 7.35 -15.84 -10.54
N SER A 19 8.22 -16.85 -10.34
CA SER A 19 9.15 -17.33 -11.37
C SER A 19 8.58 -18.46 -12.23
N ALA A 20 7.42 -19.03 -11.84
CA ALA A 20 6.78 -20.12 -12.58
C ALA A 20 6.20 -19.59 -13.92
N PRO A 21 6.32 -20.37 -15.02
CA PRO A 21 5.82 -19.96 -16.33
C PRO A 21 4.31 -19.66 -16.37
N ASP A 22 3.53 -20.30 -15.53
CA ASP A 22 2.07 -20.16 -15.45
C ASP A 22 1.59 -19.24 -14.32
N TYR A 23 2.51 -18.51 -13.68
CA TYR A 23 2.22 -17.59 -12.57
C TYR A 23 1.06 -16.63 -12.87
N GLN A 24 1.11 -15.96 -14.00
CA GLN A 24 0.06 -15.02 -14.39
C GLN A 24 -1.29 -15.69 -14.54
N THR A 25 -1.32 -16.86 -15.19
CA THR A 25 -2.53 -17.65 -15.36
C THR A 25 -3.13 -18.10 -14.01
N GLN A 26 -2.30 -18.57 -13.09
CA GLN A 26 -2.74 -18.96 -11.75
C GLN A 26 -3.31 -17.76 -10.98
N LYS A 27 -2.66 -16.62 -11.07
CA LYS A 27 -3.07 -15.44 -10.32
C LYS A 27 -4.36 -14.81 -10.88
N LEU A 28 -4.55 -14.80 -12.21
CA LEU A 28 -5.78 -14.33 -12.86
C LEU A 28 -7.02 -15.11 -12.42
N LYS A 29 -6.92 -16.41 -12.11
CA LYS A 29 -8.04 -17.22 -11.59
C LYS A 29 -8.64 -16.66 -10.30
N LEU A 30 -7.93 -15.82 -9.55
CA LEU A 30 -8.47 -15.19 -8.33
C LEU A 30 -9.50 -14.11 -8.62
N ILE A 31 -9.50 -13.60 -9.84
CA ILE A 31 -10.36 -12.47 -10.27
C ILE A 31 -11.13 -12.79 -11.55
N ASP A 32 -11.21 -14.04 -11.97
CA ASP A 32 -11.87 -14.49 -13.22
C ASP A 32 -13.37 -14.14 -13.26
N GLN A 33 -14.01 -14.01 -12.09
CA GLN A 33 -15.41 -13.60 -11.95
C GLN A 33 -15.62 -12.07 -12.02
N LEU A 34 -14.55 -11.26 -12.07
CA LEU A 34 -14.68 -9.82 -12.18
C LEU A 34 -14.89 -9.41 -13.64
N PRO A 35 -15.77 -8.44 -13.93
CA PRO A 35 -16.02 -7.95 -15.27
C PRO A 35 -14.89 -6.99 -15.72
N THR A 36 -13.65 -7.50 -15.84
CA THR A 36 -12.50 -6.71 -16.28
C THR A 36 -12.69 -6.26 -17.73
N THR A 37 -12.30 -5.02 -18.01
CA THR A 37 -12.44 -4.41 -19.34
C THR A 37 -11.14 -4.44 -20.14
N ASN A 38 -10.02 -4.58 -19.44
CA ASN A 38 -8.67 -4.54 -20.01
C ASN A 38 -7.82 -5.65 -19.40
N ASP A 39 -6.72 -5.97 -20.06
CA ASP A 39 -5.70 -6.89 -19.54
C ASP A 39 -5.09 -6.38 -18.23
N ALA A 40 -4.67 -7.31 -17.40
CA ALA A 40 -4.01 -6.98 -16.15
C ALA A 40 -2.64 -6.34 -16.37
N ILE A 41 -2.32 -5.32 -15.59
CA ILE A 41 -1.00 -4.68 -15.57
C ILE A 41 -0.15 -5.38 -14.52
N TRP A 42 1.04 -5.83 -14.93
CA TRP A 42 1.96 -6.61 -14.10
C TRP A 42 3.16 -5.77 -13.69
N ILE A 43 3.34 -5.61 -12.38
CA ILE A 43 4.55 -4.98 -11.83
C ILE A 43 5.59 -6.07 -11.59
N ALA A 44 6.81 -5.85 -12.08
CA ALA A 44 7.88 -6.82 -11.97
C ALA A 44 8.21 -7.15 -10.49
N PRO A 45 8.55 -8.40 -10.17
CA PRO A 45 9.14 -8.76 -8.88
C PRO A 45 10.42 -7.95 -8.62
N GLY A 46 10.79 -7.79 -7.34
CA GLY A 46 11.96 -6.98 -6.96
C GLY A 46 11.67 -5.48 -6.82
N ALA A 47 10.43 -5.06 -7.03
CA ALA A 47 10.02 -3.66 -6.93
C ALA A 47 9.43 -3.29 -5.56
N ARG A 48 9.28 -4.25 -4.63
CA ARG A 48 8.61 -4.01 -3.36
C ARG A 48 9.49 -3.21 -2.41
N ARG A 49 9.06 -1.99 -2.09
CA ARG A 49 9.76 -1.03 -1.24
C ARG A 49 9.26 -0.99 0.21
N ARG A 50 8.27 -1.81 0.58
CA ARG A 50 7.68 -1.84 1.92
C ARG A 50 7.35 -3.28 2.31
N ALA A 51 7.88 -3.72 3.46
CA ALA A 51 7.66 -5.06 3.97
C ALA A 51 7.58 -5.06 5.50
N ASP A 52 6.68 -5.89 6.02
CA ASP A 52 6.48 -6.07 7.46
C ASP A 52 7.09 -7.41 7.87
N PHE A 53 8.15 -7.33 8.68
CA PHE A 53 8.86 -8.48 9.25
C PHE A 53 8.39 -8.71 10.68
N ALA A 54 8.60 -9.93 11.19
CA ALA A 54 8.35 -10.31 12.56
C ALA A 54 9.64 -10.61 13.30
N PHE A 55 9.62 -10.45 14.62
CA PHE A 55 10.68 -10.95 15.49
C PHE A 55 10.10 -11.57 16.77
N ALA A 56 10.71 -12.67 17.21
CA ALA A 56 10.38 -13.36 18.46
C ALA A 56 11.55 -14.26 18.87
N GLY A 57 11.84 -14.32 20.19
CA GLY A 57 12.89 -15.20 20.71
C GLY A 57 14.27 -14.97 20.09
N GLY A 58 14.60 -13.73 19.78
CA GLY A 58 15.88 -13.36 19.12
C GLY A 58 15.92 -13.63 17.62
N THR A 59 14.89 -14.24 17.04
CA THR A 59 14.82 -14.52 15.60
C THR A 59 14.07 -13.40 14.88
N PHE A 60 14.61 -12.94 13.75
CA PHE A 60 14.01 -11.96 12.85
C PHE A 60 13.76 -12.58 11.47
N GLY A 61 12.61 -12.27 10.85
CA GLY A 61 12.27 -12.77 9.53
C GLY A 61 10.80 -12.60 9.17
N LEU A 62 10.28 -13.49 8.36
CA LEU A 62 8.87 -13.54 7.98
C LEU A 62 8.21 -14.78 8.58
N TYR A 63 6.92 -14.71 8.87
CA TYR A 63 6.22 -15.90 9.35
C TYR A 63 6.23 -17.01 8.30
N GLU A 64 6.39 -18.24 8.77
CA GLU A 64 6.13 -19.44 8.00
C GLU A 64 4.66 -19.52 7.62
N SER A 65 4.36 -20.07 6.46
CA SER A 65 2.98 -20.16 5.97
C SER A 65 2.07 -20.93 6.93
N GLY A 66 1.00 -20.28 7.39
CA GLY A 66 0.00 -20.87 8.28
C GLY A 66 0.43 -21.06 9.74
N THR A 67 1.62 -20.59 10.12
CA THR A 67 2.14 -20.71 11.50
C THR A 67 2.59 -19.36 12.06
N LYS A 68 3.06 -19.36 13.33
CA LYS A 68 3.75 -18.22 13.95
C LYS A 68 5.26 -18.42 14.05
N ASN A 69 5.81 -19.48 13.44
CA ASN A 69 7.24 -19.68 13.36
C ASN A 69 7.85 -18.61 12.46
N ILE A 70 9.05 -18.16 12.75
CA ILE A 70 9.74 -17.15 11.96
C ILE A 70 10.81 -17.83 11.09
N VAL A 71 10.71 -17.63 9.79
CA VAL A 71 11.74 -18.01 8.81
C VAL A 71 12.70 -16.83 8.67
N SER A 72 13.95 -17.03 9.01
CA SER A 72 14.99 -16.00 8.85
C SER A 72 15.27 -15.79 7.36
N VAL A 73 14.79 -14.66 6.82
CA VAL A 73 14.92 -14.30 5.41
C VAL A 73 15.98 -13.22 5.29
N LYS A 74 17.16 -13.60 4.79
CA LYS A 74 18.30 -12.66 4.59
C LYS A 74 18.31 -12.03 3.19
N ASN A 75 17.50 -12.53 2.27
CA ASN A 75 17.30 -12.00 0.93
C ASN A 75 15.92 -12.43 0.42
N CYS A 76 15.15 -11.50 -0.15
CA CYS A 76 13.85 -11.78 -0.74
C CYS A 76 13.80 -11.22 -2.17
N PRO A 77 13.67 -12.08 -3.21
CA PRO A 77 13.68 -11.62 -4.60
C PRO A 77 12.53 -10.66 -4.97
N ASN A 78 11.54 -10.50 -4.09
CA ASN A 78 10.41 -9.59 -4.31
C ASN A 78 10.67 -8.17 -3.76
N LEU A 79 11.70 -8.00 -2.92
CA LEU A 79 12.07 -6.72 -2.34
C LEU A 79 13.11 -6.00 -3.20
N VAL A 80 13.11 -4.67 -3.11
CA VAL A 80 14.18 -3.83 -3.67
C VAL A 80 15.54 -4.15 -3.03
N ASP A 81 16.61 -3.93 -3.77
CA ASP A 81 17.97 -4.28 -3.33
C ASP A 81 18.38 -3.52 -2.07
N GLU A 82 17.95 -2.28 -1.91
CA GLU A 82 18.25 -1.45 -0.73
C GLU A 82 17.74 -2.10 0.56
N ILE A 83 16.54 -2.69 0.54
CA ILE A 83 16.01 -3.43 1.70
C ILE A 83 16.79 -4.74 1.87
N ASN A 84 17.02 -5.49 0.79
CA ASN A 84 17.77 -6.74 0.85
C ASN A 84 19.18 -6.56 1.46
N ASN A 85 19.84 -5.45 1.16
CA ASN A 85 21.19 -5.15 1.65
C ASN A 85 21.27 -4.98 3.18
N ILE A 86 20.16 -4.63 3.85
CA ILE A 86 20.13 -4.49 5.31
C ILE A 86 19.59 -5.70 6.06
N LEU A 87 18.90 -6.65 5.38
CA LEU A 87 18.30 -7.82 6.02
C LEU A 87 19.29 -8.69 6.77
N PRO A 88 20.51 -8.99 6.25
CA PRO A 88 21.50 -9.75 7.01
C PRO A 88 21.83 -9.10 8.35
N LYS A 89 22.05 -7.79 8.36
CA LYS A 89 22.38 -7.04 9.58
C LYS A 89 21.21 -6.99 10.56
N LEU A 90 19.97 -6.83 10.07
CA LEU A 90 18.77 -6.90 10.90
C LEU A 90 18.59 -8.29 11.53
N SER A 91 18.95 -9.36 10.81
CA SER A 91 18.85 -10.73 11.33
C SER A 91 19.83 -11.04 12.47
N GLU A 92 20.87 -10.22 12.65
CA GLU A 92 21.92 -10.36 13.68
C GLU A 92 21.67 -9.48 14.91
N LEU A 93 20.65 -8.61 14.87
CA LEU A 93 20.33 -7.77 16.03
C LEU A 93 19.83 -8.62 17.21
N PRO A 94 20.16 -8.25 18.45
CA PRO A 94 19.67 -8.93 19.65
C PRO A 94 18.24 -8.53 19.97
N TRP A 95 17.28 -8.98 19.15
CA TRP A 95 15.87 -8.60 19.20
C TRP A 95 15.23 -8.93 20.57
N PRO A 96 14.81 -7.94 21.37
CA PRO A 96 14.13 -8.19 22.64
C PRO A 96 12.62 -8.37 22.45
N GLY A 97 12.06 -9.36 23.11
CA GLY A 97 10.61 -9.62 23.10
C GLY A 97 10.09 -10.17 21.77
N THR A 98 8.88 -9.75 21.42
CA THR A 98 8.15 -10.16 20.21
C THR A 98 7.53 -8.94 19.56
N GLY A 99 7.47 -8.90 18.24
CA GLY A 99 6.86 -7.76 17.56
C GLY A 99 6.95 -7.81 16.05
N ALA A 100 6.71 -6.65 15.46
CA ALA A 100 6.76 -6.39 14.04
C ALA A 100 7.81 -5.31 13.73
N CYS A 101 8.44 -5.43 12.57
CA CYS A 101 9.43 -4.51 12.06
C CYS A 101 9.05 -4.14 10.63
N LEU A 102 8.41 -3.00 10.48
CA LEU A 102 8.06 -2.46 9.18
C LEU A 102 9.25 -1.72 8.60
N ILE A 103 9.70 -2.17 7.43
CA ILE A 103 10.78 -1.55 6.68
C ILE A 103 10.19 -0.87 5.45
N THR A 104 10.50 0.40 5.26
CA THR A 104 10.02 1.18 4.12
C THR A 104 11.20 1.91 3.47
N LEU A 105 11.39 1.72 2.17
CA LEU A 105 12.31 2.55 1.39
C LEU A 105 11.59 3.84 1.02
N CYS A 106 12.03 4.94 1.63
CA CYS A 106 11.70 6.30 1.25
C CYS A 106 12.67 6.81 0.17
N ASP A 107 12.38 7.96 -0.44
CA ASP A 107 13.20 8.42 -1.57
C ASP A 107 14.62 8.86 -1.17
N ASN A 108 14.82 9.18 0.12
CA ASN A 108 16.12 9.56 0.67
C ASN A 108 16.73 8.52 1.64
N GLY A 109 16.17 7.31 1.73
CA GLY A 109 16.72 6.21 2.51
C GLY A 109 15.68 5.35 3.24
N ILE A 110 16.14 4.44 4.07
CA ILE A 110 15.28 3.43 4.71
C ILE A 110 14.74 3.95 6.06
N ASP A 111 13.41 3.86 6.22
CA ASP A 111 12.71 3.99 7.49
C ASP A 111 12.39 2.63 8.08
N ILE A 112 12.66 2.45 9.39
CA ILE A 112 12.37 1.22 10.12
C ILE A 112 11.48 1.57 11.33
N ALA A 113 10.23 1.10 11.31
CA ALA A 113 9.28 1.27 12.39
C ALA A 113 9.07 -0.06 13.13
N ILE A 114 9.47 -0.13 14.39
CA ILE A 114 9.39 -1.33 15.21
C ILE A 114 8.26 -1.18 16.22
N THR A 115 7.36 -2.17 16.25
CA THR A 115 6.32 -2.31 17.26
C THR A 115 6.60 -3.57 18.06
N SER A 116 6.73 -3.46 19.40
CA SER A 116 7.13 -4.56 20.26
C SER A 116 6.22 -4.70 21.49
N THR A 117 6.11 -5.94 21.97
CA THR A 117 5.45 -6.25 23.25
C THR A 117 6.23 -5.70 24.46
N VAL A 118 7.55 -5.48 24.32
CA VAL A 118 8.33 -4.82 25.35
C VAL A 118 8.37 -3.31 25.11
N PRO A 119 8.10 -2.48 26.14
CA PRO A 119 7.94 -1.04 25.95
C PRO A 119 9.26 -0.31 25.61
N TYR A 120 10.38 -0.89 25.98
CA TYR A 120 11.71 -0.31 25.78
C TYR A 120 12.67 -1.31 25.15
N PHE A 121 13.57 -0.81 24.33
CA PHE A 121 14.71 -1.58 23.79
C PHE A 121 15.85 -1.65 24.81
N THR A 122 16.68 -2.69 24.70
CA THR A 122 17.88 -2.82 25.54
C THR A 122 19.03 -1.95 25.01
N PRO A 123 20.02 -1.58 25.85
CA PRO A 123 21.21 -0.87 25.40
C PRO A 123 21.95 -1.61 24.28
N GLU A 124 22.08 -2.93 24.37
CA GLU A 124 22.73 -3.79 23.38
C GLU A 124 22.00 -3.73 22.04
N PHE A 125 20.65 -3.78 22.07
CA PHE A 125 19.85 -3.63 20.85
C PHE A 125 20.04 -2.25 20.22
N ARG A 126 20.00 -1.17 21.03
CA ARG A 126 20.20 0.20 20.54
C ARG A 126 21.57 0.35 19.88
N ASP A 127 22.64 -0.09 20.54
CA ASP A 127 24.01 0.07 20.07
C ASP A 127 24.26 -0.71 18.77
N ALA A 128 23.61 -1.85 18.60
CA ALA A 128 23.60 -2.60 17.36
C ALA A 128 22.72 -1.92 16.29
N ALA A 129 21.50 -1.49 16.63
CA ALA A 129 20.53 -0.89 15.70
C ALA A 129 21.03 0.42 15.07
N ILE A 130 21.73 1.29 15.82
CA ILE A 130 22.26 2.55 15.28
C ILE A 130 23.28 2.33 14.16
N THR A 131 23.87 1.14 14.05
CA THR A 131 24.82 0.79 12.98
C THR A 131 24.12 0.35 11.68
N VAL A 132 22.81 0.09 11.70
CA VAL A 132 22.03 -0.25 10.50
C VAL A 132 21.96 0.98 9.58
N PRO A 133 22.20 0.86 8.25
CA PRO A 133 22.14 1.99 7.33
C PRO A 133 20.70 2.39 7.03
N ALA A 134 20.04 2.98 8.03
CA ALA A 134 18.67 3.54 7.94
C ALA A 134 18.68 5.04 8.30
N ILE A 135 17.79 5.82 7.69
CA ILE A 135 17.65 7.25 7.98
C ILE A 135 16.77 7.50 9.20
N ARG A 136 15.92 6.53 9.57
CA ARG A 136 15.18 6.54 10.83
C ARG A 136 14.96 5.13 11.32
N ILE A 137 15.06 4.94 12.63
CA ILE A 137 14.65 3.73 13.36
C ILE A 137 13.83 4.17 14.56
N THR A 138 12.60 3.65 14.68
CA THR A 138 11.73 3.88 15.82
C THR A 138 11.36 2.58 16.52
N TRP A 139 11.09 2.63 17.82
CA TRP A 139 10.61 1.54 18.67
C TRP A 139 9.41 2.01 19.48
N ASN A 140 8.24 1.44 19.21
CA ASN A 140 6.98 1.91 19.84
C ASN A 140 6.88 3.44 19.80
N ASP A 141 7.03 4.01 18.60
CA ASP A 141 7.02 5.46 18.30
C ASP A 141 8.15 6.30 18.93
N LYS A 142 9.09 5.67 19.68
CA LYS A 142 10.28 6.36 20.21
C LYS A 142 11.43 6.24 19.23
N THR A 143 12.05 7.37 18.90
CA THR A 143 13.18 7.41 17.98
C THR A 143 14.45 6.81 18.62
N ILE A 144 15.03 5.80 17.98
CA ILE A 144 16.36 5.26 18.30
C ILE A 144 17.43 6.04 17.52
N LYS A 145 17.17 6.29 16.23
CA LYS A 145 18.09 6.95 15.29
C LYS A 145 17.30 7.75 14.27
N GLN A 146 17.73 8.98 13.97
CA GLN A 146 17.18 9.78 12.87
C GLN A 146 18.16 10.85 12.42
N PRO A 147 19.18 10.51 11.59
CA PRO A 147 20.09 11.50 11.02
C PRO A 147 19.41 12.44 10.01
N ALA A 148 18.32 12.01 9.36
CA ALA A 148 17.54 12.84 8.46
C ALA A 148 16.04 12.47 8.54
N LYS A 149 15.17 13.40 8.14
CA LYS A 149 13.74 13.12 7.99
C LYS A 149 13.50 12.26 6.76
N PRO A 150 12.76 11.13 6.88
CA PRO A 150 12.35 10.36 5.71
C PRO A 150 11.42 11.17 4.83
N ILE A 151 11.65 11.14 3.51
CA ILE A 151 10.91 11.94 2.52
C ILE A 151 10.34 11.03 1.44
N ILE A 152 9.11 11.32 1.02
CA ILE A 152 8.49 10.77 -0.17
C ILE A 152 8.15 11.94 -1.12
N ASN A 153 8.49 11.79 -2.39
CA ASN A 153 8.20 12.78 -3.42
C ASN A 153 7.00 12.33 -4.27
N PHE A 154 6.01 13.19 -4.38
CA PHE A 154 4.86 13.03 -5.25
C PHE A 154 4.83 14.19 -6.24
N ALA A 155 5.10 13.91 -7.53
CA ALA A 155 5.28 14.94 -8.55
C ALA A 155 6.29 16.02 -8.08
N ASN A 156 5.83 17.25 -7.86
CA ASN A 156 6.67 18.38 -7.42
C ASN A 156 6.56 18.64 -5.91
N HIS A 157 6.01 17.73 -5.13
CA HIS A 157 5.80 17.90 -3.69
C HIS A 157 6.62 16.87 -2.91
N SER A 158 7.37 17.36 -1.92
CA SER A 158 8.10 16.52 -0.96
C SER A 158 7.34 16.49 0.36
N VAL A 159 7.03 15.27 0.83
CA VAL A 159 6.28 15.04 2.06
C VAL A 159 7.16 14.30 3.05
N GLU A 160 7.22 14.76 4.30
CA GLU A 160 7.84 14.00 5.37
C GLU A 160 7.03 12.72 5.62
N TYR A 161 7.70 11.56 5.57
CA TYR A 161 7.05 10.27 5.79
C TYR A 161 6.87 10.02 7.28
N PRO A 162 5.63 9.94 7.80
CA PRO A 162 5.39 9.58 9.20
C PRO A 162 5.80 8.12 9.44
N SER A 163 6.39 7.84 10.61
CA SER A 163 6.82 6.48 10.95
C SER A 163 5.66 5.49 10.86
N GLY A 164 5.86 4.39 10.14
CA GLY A 164 4.85 3.36 9.99
C GLY A 164 3.66 3.70 9.10
N ALA A 165 3.60 4.90 8.50
CA ALA A 165 2.49 5.30 7.63
C ALA A 165 2.32 4.36 6.44
N PHE A 166 1.11 4.33 5.89
CA PHE A 166 0.86 3.58 4.65
C PHE A 166 1.57 4.25 3.47
N LEU A 167 2.14 3.42 2.63
CA LEU A 167 2.71 3.78 1.33
C LEU A 167 2.44 2.63 0.38
N GLN A 168 2.16 2.92 -0.89
CA GLN A 168 2.00 1.88 -1.92
C GLN A 168 3.24 0.96 -1.93
N PRO A 169 3.06 -0.37 -2.01
CA PRO A 169 4.11 -1.36 -1.75
C PRO A 169 5.27 -1.33 -2.75
N SER A 170 5.07 -0.73 -3.91
CA SER A 170 6.12 -0.55 -4.92
C SER A 170 6.01 0.82 -5.58
N THR A 171 7.15 1.41 -5.95
CA THR A 171 7.18 2.68 -6.69
C THR A 171 6.56 2.53 -8.08
N PRO A 172 6.91 1.51 -8.90
CA PRO A 172 6.26 1.32 -10.21
C PRO A 172 4.74 1.11 -10.10
N GLY A 173 4.26 0.42 -9.06
CA GLY A 173 2.82 0.25 -8.82
C GLY A 173 2.12 1.56 -8.49
N ALA A 174 2.72 2.37 -7.60
CA ALA A 174 2.21 3.71 -7.27
C ALA A 174 2.17 4.63 -8.51
N ASP A 175 3.22 4.58 -9.35
CA ASP A 175 3.32 5.36 -10.58
C ASP A 175 2.28 4.93 -11.61
N THR A 176 2.08 3.62 -11.78
CA THR A 176 1.05 3.06 -12.67
C THR A 176 -0.34 3.53 -12.25
N LEU A 177 -0.69 3.38 -10.97
CA LEU A 177 -1.99 3.85 -10.46
C LEU A 177 -2.16 5.35 -10.63
N ARG A 178 -1.11 6.14 -10.35
CA ARG A 178 -1.14 7.59 -10.55
C ARG A 178 -1.34 7.97 -12.01
N GLN A 179 -0.66 7.31 -12.95
CA GLN A 179 -0.83 7.55 -14.38
C GLN A 179 -2.25 7.21 -14.86
N LEU A 180 -2.81 6.07 -14.41
CA LEU A 180 -4.19 5.71 -14.70
C LEU A 180 -5.17 6.77 -14.16
N VAL A 181 -5.00 7.19 -12.90
CA VAL A 181 -5.86 8.23 -12.31
C VAL A 181 -5.75 9.55 -13.09
N VAL A 182 -4.54 10.01 -13.39
CA VAL A 182 -4.33 11.28 -14.12
C VAL A 182 -4.92 11.22 -15.53
N SER A 183 -4.73 10.11 -16.25
CA SER A 183 -5.26 9.99 -17.63
C SER A 183 -6.78 10.02 -17.68
N HIS A 184 -7.46 9.47 -16.65
CA HIS A 184 -8.92 9.43 -16.57
C HIS A 184 -9.53 10.68 -15.89
N ALA A 185 -8.71 11.52 -15.26
CA ALA A 185 -9.15 12.78 -14.66
C ALA A 185 -9.22 13.95 -15.67
N THR A 186 -8.82 13.73 -16.91
CA THR A 186 -8.79 14.77 -17.95
C THR A 186 -10.19 15.40 -18.14
N GLY A 187 -10.23 16.73 -18.18
CA GLY A 187 -11.47 17.51 -18.32
C GLY A 187 -12.18 17.82 -17.03
N SER A 188 -11.81 17.23 -15.90
CA SER A 188 -12.35 17.56 -14.58
C SER A 188 -11.89 18.92 -14.10
N LYS A 189 -12.80 19.70 -13.52
CA LYS A 189 -12.53 21.07 -13.03
C LYS A 189 -12.18 21.09 -11.56
N ARG A 190 -12.82 20.23 -10.77
CA ARG A 190 -12.59 20.15 -9.34
C ARG A 190 -12.73 18.72 -8.83
N THR A 191 -11.64 18.22 -8.26
CA THR A 191 -11.50 16.84 -7.81
C THR A 191 -11.41 16.75 -6.30
N ALA A 192 -12.13 15.79 -5.70
CA ALA A 192 -11.90 15.33 -4.33
C ALA A 192 -11.10 14.02 -4.35
N ASP A 193 -10.05 13.93 -3.54
CA ASP A 193 -9.27 12.70 -3.31
C ASP A 193 -9.56 12.18 -1.90
N LEU A 194 -10.27 11.06 -1.82
CA LEU A 194 -10.76 10.48 -0.57
C LEU A 194 -9.91 9.28 -0.17
N PHE A 195 -9.58 9.20 1.12
CA PHE A 195 -8.56 8.29 1.65
C PHE A 195 -7.18 8.60 1.05
N CYS A 196 -6.87 9.88 0.94
CA CYS A 196 -5.75 10.39 0.16
C CYS A 196 -4.36 10.03 0.73
N GLY A 197 -4.28 9.59 1.98
CA GLY A 197 -3.03 9.24 2.64
C GLY A 197 -1.98 10.36 2.54
N LEU A 198 -0.81 10.04 2.01
CA LEU A 198 0.28 11.01 1.82
C LEU A 198 0.15 11.85 0.55
N GLY A 199 -0.91 11.67 -0.26
CA GLY A 199 -1.22 12.56 -1.36
C GLY A 199 -0.76 12.10 -2.75
N ASN A 200 -0.61 10.81 -2.99
CA ASN A 200 -0.19 10.28 -4.29
C ASN A 200 -1.06 10.78 -5.46
N PHE A 201 -2.38 10.83 -5.26
CA PHE A 201 -3.31 11.35 -6.27
C PHE A 201 -3.62 12.83 -6.03
N THR A 202 -3.71 13.27 -4.79
CA THR A 202 -3.97 14.66 -4.40
C THR A 202 -3.05 15.64 -5.12
N PHE A 203 -1.73 15.42 -5.03
CA PHE A 203 -0.75 16.31 -5.65
C PHE A 203 -0.74 16.21 -7.18
N ALA A 204 -0.93 15.00 -7.72
CA ALA A 204 -0.94 14.79 -9.17
C ALA A 204 -2.13 15.48 -9.86
N LEU A 205 -3.26 15.61 -9.16
CA LEU A 205 -4.51 16.20 -9.68
C LEU A 205 -4.76 17.62 -9.16
N ASN A 206 -3.92 18.14 -8.27
CA ASN A 206 -4.21 19.35 -7.50
C ASN A 206 -5.61 19.27 -6.83
N ALA A 207 -5.93 18.12 -6.24
CA ALA A 207 -7.23 17.79 -5.68
C ALA A 207 -7.38 18.26 -4.23
N ASP A 208 -8.62 18.39 -3.77
CA ASP A 208 -8.91 18.54 -2.33
C ASP A 208 -8.82 17.14 -1.66
N GLY A 209 -7.77 16.90 -0.88
CA GLY A 209 -7.54 15.64 -0.18
C GLY A 209 -8.29 15.52 1.13
N PHE A 210 -8.79 14.33 1.46
CA PHE A 210 -9.48 14.01 2.72
C PHE A 210 -9.02 12.67 3.27
N ASP A 211 -8.52 12.66 4.51
CA ASP A 211 -8.14 11.43 5.23
C ASP A 211 -8.11 11.69 6.74
N ILE A 212 -8.07 10.62 7.55
CA ILE A 212 -7.84 10.72 8.99
C ILE A 212 -6.37 11.02 9.32
N VAL A 213 -5.46 10.59 8.44
CA VAL A 213 -4.01 10.82 8.52
C VAL A 213 -3.48 11.30 7.18
N GLY A 214 -2.27 11.89 7.17
CA GLY A 214 -1.61 12.33 5.93
C GLY A 214 -1.76 13.81 5.65
N THR A 215 -1.79 14.18 4.36
CA THR A 215 -1.66 15.56 3.88
C THR A 215 -2.98 16.30 3.65
N GLY A 216 -4.10 15.57 3.57
CA GLY A 216 -5.42 16.13 3.33
C GLY A 216 -6.09 16.75 4.57
N ALA A 217 -7.30 17.27 4.36
CA ALA A 217 -8.16 17.71 5.46
C ALA A 217 -8.54 16.51 6.34
N LYS A 218 -8.31 16.64 7.65
CA LYS A 218 -8.54 15.54 8.60
C LYS A 218 -10.00 15.15 8.70
N ARG A 219 -10.34 13.95 8.24
CA ARG A 219 -11.70 13.45 8.22
C ARG A 219 -11.75 11.91 8.28
N ASP A 220 -12.47 11.37 9.24
CA ASP A 220 -12.80 9.94 9.28
C ASP A 220 -13.94 9.66 8.30
N LEU A 221 -13.61 9.26 7.08
CA LEU A 221 -14.57 9.03 6.00
C LEU A 221 -15.49 7.82 6.25
N PHE A 222 -15.13 6.91 7.15
CA PHE A 222 -16.01 5.82 7.55
C PHE A 222 -17.17 6.30 8.42
N LYS A 223 -16.92 7.27 9.30
CA LYS A 223 -17.94 7.84 10.22
C LYS A 223 -18.59 9.10 9.67
N LYS A 224 -17.85 9.85 8.89
CA LYS A 224 -18.27 11.18 8.36
C LYS A 224 -17.92 11.28 6.87
N PRO A 225 -18.62 10.54 5.97
CA PRO A 225 -18.38 10.66 4.53
C PRO A 225 -18.63 12.10 4.07
N LEU A 226 -18.13 12.46 2.89
CA LEU A 226 -18.54 13.73 2.25
C LEU A 226 -20.02 13.65 1.95
N THR A 227 -20.78 14.58 2.49
CA THR A 227 -22.22 14.66 2.28
C THR A 227 -22.54 15.20 0.90
N ILE A 228 -23.79 15.03 0.42
CA ILE A 228 -24.30 15.58 -0.85
C ILE A 228 -23.95 17.07 -0.96
N GLY A 229 -24.15 17.84 0.14
CA GLY A 229 -23.86 19.28 0.15
C GLY A 229 -22.39 19.62 -0.09
N MET A 230 -21.47 18.77 0.35
CA MET A 230 -20.01 18.92 0.08
C MET A 230 -19.67 18.45 -1.33
N LEU A 231 -20.28 17.35 -1.78
CA LEU A 231 -20.02 16.73 -3.07
C LEU A 231 -20.42 17.61 -4.27
N LYS A 232 -21.39 18.52 -4.12
CA LYS A 232 -21.79 19.44 -5.22
C LYS A 232 -20.63 20.31 -5.74
N ASN A 233 -19.54 20.44 -5.01
CA ASN A 233 -18.38 21.21 -5.45
C ASN A 233 -17.43 20.44 -6.38
N TYR A 234 -17.66 19.13 -6.59
CA TYR A 234 -16.75 18.25 -7.31
C TYR A 234 -17.45 17.60 -8.50
N ASP A 235 -16.76 17.53 -9.61
CA ASP A 235 -17.19 16.79 -10.80
C ASP A 235 -16.47 15.43 -10.93
N LEU A 236 -15.34 15.27 -10.20
CA LEU A 236 -14.61 14.01 -10.07
C LEU A 236 -14.34 13.71 -8.59
N VAL A 237 -14.54 12.44 -8.22
CA VAL A 237 -14.11 11.89 -6.94
C VAL A 237 -13.15 10.73 -7.19
N VAL A 238 -11.95 10.78 -6.61
CA VAL A 238 -10.99 9.67 -6.55
C VAL A 238 -11.09 9.04 -5.18
N MET A 239 -11.07 7.71 -5.09
CA MET A 239 -11.09 6.97 -3.82
C MET A 239 -10.06 5.83 -3.85
N ASP A 240 -9.24 5.73 -2.80
CA ASP A 240 -8.32 4.58 -2.54
C ASP A 240 -8.49 4.11 -1.08
N PRO A 241 -9.65 3.52 -0.74
CA PRO A 241 -9.94 3.16 0.65
C PRO A 241 -9.13 1.95 1.11
N PRO A 242 -8.95 1.78 2.43
CA PRO A 242 -8.46 0.54 3.01
C PRO A 242 -9.32 -0.68 2.65
N ARG A 243 -8.88 -1.88 3.00
CA ARG A 243 -9.55 -3.16 2.68
C ARG A 243 -11.04 -3.24 3.03
N ALA A 244 -11.55 -2.37 3.91
CA ALA A 244 -12.97 -2.28 4.27
C ALA A 244 -13.84 -1.69 3.16
N GLY A 245 -13.26 -1.05 2.15
CA GLY A 245 -13.96 -0.35 1.09
C GLY A 245 -14.52 1.00 1.54
N ALA A 246 -15.40 1.60 0.75
CA ALA A 246 -15.93 2.95 0.95
C ALA A 246 -17.47 2.99 1.00
N LEU A 247 -18.11 2.00 1.65
CA LEU A 247 -19.56 1.81 1.68
C LEU A 247 -20.34 3.11 1.98
N ALA A 248 -20.01 3.79 3.07
CA ALA A 248 -20.71 5.01 3.49
C ALA A 248 -20.56 6.13 2.45
N GLN A 249 -19.40 6.25 1.83
CA GLN A 249 -19.16 7.27 0.81
C GLN A 249 -19.90 6.94 -0.49
N CYS A 250 -19.96 5.67 -0.90
CA CYS A 250 -20.74 5.25 -2.06
C CYS A 250 -22.22 5.58 -1.89
N GLN A 251 -22.77 5.43 -0.69
CA GLN A 251 -24.16 5.80 -0.36
C GLN A 251 -24.45 7.30 -0.48
N GLU A 252 -23.47 8.16 -0.25
CA GLU A 252 -23.61 9.61 -0.49
C GLU A 252 -23.42 9.95 -1.98
N LEU A 253 -22.48 9.29 -2.66
CA LEU A 253 -22.20 9.52 -4.08
C LEU A 253 -23.40 9.22 -4.98
N ILE A 254 -24.15 8.16 -4.72
CA ILE A 254 -25.33 7.82 -5.55
C ILE A 254 -26.43 8.90 -5.50
N LYS A 255 -26.45 9.72 -4.45
CA LYS A 255 -27.41 10.81 -4.25
C LYS A 255 -26.87 12.16 -4.75
N SER A 256 -25.60 12.21 -5.18
CA SER A 256 -24.93 13.44 -5.61
C SER A 256 -24.93 13.62 -7.13
N ASP A 257 -24.50 14.81 -7.57
CA ASP A 257 -24.34 15.16 -8.99
C ASP A 257 -22.90 14.94 -9.48
N VAL A 258 -22.08 14.20 -8.74
CA VAL A 258 -20.72 13.83 -9.18
C VAL A 258 -20.83 12.96 -10.43
N ASN A 259 -20.23 13.42 -11.53
CA ASN A 259 -20.36 12.75 -12.83
C ASN A 259 -19.42 11.56 -12.98
N LYS A 260 -18.22 11.65 -12.37
CA LYS A 260 -17.17 10.63 -12.51
C LYS A 260 -16.57 10.24 -11.17
N ILE A 261 -16.38 8.93 -11.00
CA ILE A 261 -15.67 8.36 -9.85
C ILE A 261 -14.56 7.48 -10.37
N ILE A 262 -13.33 7.68 -9.86
CA ILE A 262 -12.20 6.77 -10.02
C ILE A 262 -12.05 6.03 -8.70
N TYR A 263 -12.11 4.69 -8.73
CA TYR A 263 -12.05 3.88 -7.53
C TYR A 263 -10.89 2.88 -7.63
N VAL A 264 -9.88 3.06 -6.79
CA VAL A 264 -8.77 2.11 -6.58
C VAL A 264 -9.11 1.23 -5.38
N SER A 265 -8.89 -0.08 -5.46
CA SER A 265 -9.24 -1.00 -4.37
C SER A 265 -8.30 -2.21 -4.30
N CYS A 266 -7.78 -2.49 -3.11
CA CYS A 266 -6.96 -3.67 -2.84
C CYS A 266 -7.77 -4.91 -2.38
N ASN A 267 -9.11 -4.85 -2.38
CA ASN A 267 -9.97 -5.96 -1.95
C ASN A 267 -11.15 -6.17 -2.90
N PRO A 268 -11.11 -7.21 -3.77
CA PRO A 268 -12.17 -7.48 -4.73
C PRO A 268 -13.56 -7.66 -4.11
N ALA A 269 -13.67 -8.23 -2.91
CA ALA A 269 -14.98 -8.47 -2.29
C ALA A 269 -15.67 -7.19 -1.86
N THR A 270 -14.95 -6.26 -1.20
CA THR A 270 -15.50 -4.96 -0.80
C THR A 270 -15.70 -4.06 -2.01
N PHE A 271 -14.82 -4.14 -3.02
CA PHE A 271 -14.99 -3.45 -4.29
C PHE A 271 -16.31 -3.83 -4.97
N MET A 272 -16.60 -5.14 -5.13
CA MET A 272 -17.83 -5.60 -5.77
C MET A 272 -19.10 -5.18 -5.00
N ARG A 273 -19.05 -5.12 -3.67
CA ARG A 273 -20.14 -4.57 -2.84
C ARG A 273 -20.37 -3.09 -3.17
N ASP A 274 -19.32 -2.30 -3.17
CA ASP A 274 -19.37 -0.85 -3.38
C ASP A 274 -19.75 -0.51 -4.83
N ALA A 275 -19.20 -1.25 -5.81
CA ALA A 275 -19.57 -1.13 -7.22
C ALA A 275 -21.07 -1.39 -7.49
N LYS A 276 -21.64 -2.41 -6.84
CA LYS A 276 -23.10 -2.67 -6.94
C LYS A 276 -23.94 -1.49 -6.46
N ILE A 277 -23.51 -0.82 -5.39
CA ILE A 277 -24.19 0.38 -4.89
C ILE A 277 -24.10 1.51 -5.92
N LEU A 278 -22.91 1.82 -6.42
CA LEU A 278 -22.72 2.85 -7.43
C LEU A 278 -23.55 2.58 -8.68
N ILE A 279 -23.56 1.35 -9.18
CA ILE A 279 -24.34 0.95 -10.36
C ILE A 279 -25.84 1.08 -10.08
N SER A 280 -26.34 0.65 -8.91
CA SER A 280 -27.75 0.82 -8.55
C SER A 280 -28.15 2.27 -8.41
N GLY A 281 -27.22 3.18 -8.15
CA GLY A 281 -27.40 4.62 -8.09
C GLY A 281 -27.23 5.35 -9.42
N GLY A 282 -27.17 4.62 -10.55
CA GLY A 282 -27.17 5.18 -11.90
C GLY A 282 -25.77 5.37 -12.51
N TYR A 283 -24.69 4.99 -11.82
CA TYR A 283 -23.36 4.98 -12.44
C TYR A 283 -23.18 3.74 -13.33
N LYS A 284 -22.48 3.92 -14.42
CA LYS A 284 -21.99 2.83 -15.27
C LYS A 284 -20.50 2.63 -15.01
N MET A 285 -20.07 1.42 -14.69
CA MET A 285 -18.67 1.07 -14.67
C MET A 285 -18.16 0.97 -16.11
N THR A 286 -17.29 1.91 -16.50
CA THR A 286 -16.74 2.01 -17.86
C THR A 286 -15.40 1.30 -17.98
N GLU A 287 -14.66 1.23 -16.88
CA GLU A 287 -13.39 0.51 -16.84
C GLU A 287 -13.20 -0.27 -15.54
N LEU A 288 -12.53 -1.42 -15.65
CA LEU A 288 -11.99 -2.21 -14.55
C LEU A 288 -10.68 -2.87 -14.99
N ILE A 289 -9.56 -2.38 -14.45
CA ILE A 289 -8.21 -2.81 -14.78
C ILE A 289 -7.56 -3.41 -13.54
N PRO A 290 -7.21 -4.69 -13.54
CA PRO A 290 -6.42 -5.29 -12.47
C PRO A 290 -4.96 -4.85 -12.56
N VAL A 291 -4.33 -4.52 -11.43
CA VAL A 291 -2.91 -4.19 -11.34
C VAL A 291 -2.25 -5.11 -10.32
N ASP A 292 -1.29 -5.93 -10.76
CA ASP A 292 -0.49 -6.77 -9.86
C ASP A 292 0.74 -6.02 -9.36
N GLN A 293 0.59 -5.23 -8.30
CA GLN A 293 1.72 -4.67 -7.56
C GLN A 293 2.18 -5.54 -6.37
N PHE A 294 1.56 -6.71 -6.20
CA PHE A 294 1.80 -7.64 -5.09
C PHE A 294 2.32 -8.99 -5.60
N ALA A 295 3.40 -8.98 -6.38
CA ALA A 295 3.95 -10.19 -6.98
C ALA A 295 4.07 -11.34 -5.96
N GLY A 296 3.65 -12.53 -6.37
CA GLY A 296 3.63 -13.73 -5.54
C GLY A 296 2.50 -13.82 -4.52
N SER A 297 1.82 -12.74 -4.15
CA SER A 297 0.71 -12.78 -3.19
C SER A 297 -0.64 -13.06 -3.87
N ALA A 298 -1.69 -13.26 -3.06
CA ALA A 298 -3.07 -13.39 -3.56
C ALA A 298 -3.77 -12.03 -3.75
N HIS A 299 -3.10 -10.92 -3.47
CA HIS A 299 -3.70 -9.59 -3.53
C HIS A 299 -3.65 -9.03 -4.95
N TRP A 300 -4.68 -8.28 -5.28
CA TRP A 300 -4.80 -7.49 -6.48
C TRP A 300 -5.11 -6.04 -6.11
N GLU A 301 -4.64 -5.11 -6.91
CA GLU A 301 -5.18 -3.77 -6.96
C GLU A 301 -6.14 -3.67 -8.13
N LEU A 302 -7.29 -3.07 -7.93
CA LEU A 302 -8.31 -2.86 -8.95
C LEU A 302 -8.43 -1.36 -9.20
N PHE A 303 -8.13 -0.93 -10.42
CA PHE A 303 -8.44 0.41 -10.87
C PHE A 303 -9.76 0.40 -11.63
N SER A 304 -10.69 1.29 -11.31
CA SER A 304 -11.99 1.34 -11.98
C SER A 304 -12.49 2.76 -12.17
N VAL A 305 -13.29 2.94 -13.21
CA VAL A 305 -13.96 4.21 -13.55
C VAL A 305 -15.46 4.00 -13.60
N PHE A 306 -16.20 4.91 -12.95
CA PHE A 306 -17.66 4.96 -12.98
C PHE A 306 -18.10 6.32 -13.46
N GLU A 307 -19.09 6.36 -14.37
CA GLU A 307 -19.65 7.57 -14.97
C GLU A 307 -21.17 7.53 -14.97
N LYS A 308 -21.80 8.71 -14.78
CA LYS A 308 -23.27 8.92 -14.94
C LYS A 308 -23.61 9.33 -16.36
#